data_d7fe79bd2c68bf7b49ac570ae8cc88b3
#
_entry.id   d7fe79bd2c68bf7b49ac570ae8cc88b3
#
_cell.length_a   1.000
_cell.length_b   1.000
_cell.length_c   1.000
_cell.angle_alpha   90.00
_cell.angle_beta   90.00
_cell.angle_gamma   90.00
#
_symmetry.space_group_name_H-M   'P 1'
#
loop_
_entity.id
_entity.type
_entity.pdbx_description
1 polymer ?
#
loop_
_entity_poly.entity_id
_entity_poly.type
_entity_poly.pdbx_seq_one_letter_code
_entity_poly.pdbx_strand_id
1 'polypeptide(L)'
;LPVAQALKAQGTKVTGIIGFRNKDLVILEDEFRACCDELIIMSDDGSYGQKGVVTMPLEEKIKAGANFDEVITIGPLIMMKFVVKTTKPYNVKTVVSMNPIMVDGTGMCGGCRLTVGGKTKFACVDGPDFDGFEVDFDEAMHRGTMYRDFEAHAREAECNLLKKEVE
;
A
#
# COMPACT_ATOMS: atom_id res chain seq x y z
N LEU A 1 -8.28 -5.84 2.71
CA LEU A 1 -9.20 -6.93 2.99
C LEU A 1 -10.43 -6.91 2.07
N PRO A 2 -11.23 -5.80 1.93
CA PRO A 2 -12.45 -5.80 1.10
C PRO A 2 -12.23 -6.25 -0.35
N VAL A 3 -11.13 -5.84 -0.98
CA VAL A 3 -10.79 -6.25 -2.36
C VAL A 3 -10.56 -7.76 -2.42
N ALA A 4 -9.80 -8.34 -1.49
CA ALA A 4 -9.56 -9.79 -1.44
C ALA A 4 -10.87 -10.58 -1.26
N GLN A 5 -11.76 -10.11 -0.39
CA GLN A 5 -13.08 -10.70 -0.17
C GLN A 5 -13.95 -10.64 -1.44
N ALA A 6 -13.97 -9.48 -2.12
CA ALA A 6 -14.74 -9.30 -3.35
C ALA A 6 -14.23 -10.20 -4.49
N LEU A 7 -12.92 -10.30 -4.67
CA LEU A 7 -12.31 -11.18 -5.67
C LEU A 7 -12.58 -12.66 -5.36
N LYS A 8 -12.46 -13.05 -4.09
CA LYS A 8 -12.78 -14.42 -3.67
C LYS A 8 -14.24 -14.78 -3.91
N ALA A 9 -15.17 -13.86 -3.63
CA ALA A 9 -16.60 -14.07 -3.89
C ALA A 9 -16.92 -14.25 -5.38
N GLN A 10 -16.07 -13.74 -6.27
CA GLN A 10 -16.17 -13.93 -7.73
C GLN A 10 -15.49 -15.22 -8.22
N GLY A 11 -14.94 -16.04 -7.32
CA GLY A 11 -14.27 -17.28 -7.66
C GLY A 11 -12.81 -17.11 -8.08
N THR A 12 -12.21 -15.95 -7.89
CA THR A 12 -10.79 -15.70 -8.17
C THR A 12 -9.92 -16.40 -7.13
N LYS A 13 -8.80 -16.97 -7.58
CA LYS A 13 -7.76 -17.49 -6.69
C LYS A 13 -6.96 -16.32 -6.12
N VAL A 14 -7.01 -16.15 -4.81
CA VAL A 14 -6.40 -15.01 -4.12
C VAL A 14 -5.18 -15.47 -3.31
N THR A 15 -4.02 -14.88 -3.61
CA THR A 15 -2.81 -14.98 -2.78
C THR A 15 -2.62 -13.67 -2.02
N GLY A 16 -2.73 -13.71 -0.70
CA GLY A 16 -2.49 -12.56 0.17
C GLY A 16 -1.03 -12.51 0.63
N ILE A 17 -0.40 -11.35 0.50
CA ILE A 17 0.92 -11.07 1.09
C ILE A 17 0.76 -9.81 1.93
N ILE A 18 0.85 -9.94 3.25
CA ILE A 18 0.66 -8.83 4.18
C ILE A 18 1.93 -8.60 4.99
N GLY A 19 2.31 -7.34 5.18
CA GLY A 19 3.54 -6.96 5.87
C GLY A 19 3.29 -6.04 7.05
N PHE A 20 4.02 -6.29 8.13
CA PHE A 20 3.97 -5.50 9.37
C PHE A 20 5.39 -5.24 9.87
N ARG A 21 5.55 -4.27 10.76
CA ARG A 21 6.86 -4.02 11.40
C ARG A 21 7.23 -5.12 12.38
N ASN A 22 6.25 -5.56 13.19
CA ASN A 22 6.43 -6.58 14.21
C ASN A 22 5.10 -7.29 14.49
N LYS A 23 5.14 -8.31 15.35
CA LYS A 23 3.99 -9.12 15.75
C LYS A 23 2.84 -8.30 16.35
N ASP A 24 3.14 -7.29 17.15
CA ASP A 24 2.12 -6.54 17.89
C ASP A 24 1.24 -5.67 16.98
N LEU A 25 1.70 -5.44 15.73
CA LEU A 25 0.97 -4.69 14.71
C LEU A 25 0.17 -5.57 13.75
N VAL A 26 0.19 -6.89 13.92
CA VAL A 26 -0.57 -7.81 13.06
C VAL A 26 -2.06 -7.68 13.37
N ILE A 27 -2.84 -7.39 12.34
CA ILE A 27 -4.29 -7.23 12.42
C ILE A 27 -4.97 -8.02 11.30
N LEU A 28 -6.24 -8.39 11.50
CA LEU A 28 -7.13 -9.00 10.50
C LEU A 28 -6.58 -10.29 9.86
N GLU A 29 -5.72 -11.03 10.57
CA GLU A 29 -5.13 -12.26 10.04
C GLU A 29 -6.18 -13.31 9.73
N ASP A 30 -7.12 -13.55 10.65
CA ASP A 30 -8.16 -14.55 10.49
C ASP A 30 -9.08 -14.24 9.32
N GLU A 31 -9.40 -12.95 9.12
CA GLU A 31 -10.23 -12.49 8.01
C GLU A 31 -9.50 -12.65 6.67
N PHE A 32 -8.20 -12.41 6.62
CA PHE A 32 -7.40 -12.68 5.43
C PHE A 32 -7.28 -14.18 5.16
N ARG A 33 -7.09 -15.01 6.19
CA ARG A 33 -7.07 -16.46 6.05
C ARG A 33 -8.39 -17.01 5.52
N ALA A 34 -9.51 -16.40 5.90
CA ALA A 34 -10.82 -16.82 5.44
C ALA A 34 -11.09 -16.50 3.96
N CYS A 35 -10.45 -15.48 3.38
CA CYS A 35 -10.69 -15.05 1.99
C CYS A 35 -9.53 -15.29 1.04
N CYS A 36 -8.34 -15.66 1.51
CA CYS A 36 -7.22 -15.99 0.65
C CYS A 36 -7.05 -17.52 0.52
N ASP A 37 -6.71 -17.99 -0.67
CA ASP A 37 -6.32 -19.38 -0.90
C ASP A 37 -4.93 -19.66 -0.32
N GLU A 38 -4.10 -18.64 -0.26
CA GLU A 38 -2.80 -18.64 0.36
C GLU A 38 -2.55 -17.29 1.03
N LEU A 39 -2.05 -17.29 2.26
CA LEU A 39 -1.69 -16.10 2.99
C LEU A 39 -0.24 -16.20 3.46
N ILE A 40 0.56 -15.20 3.09
CA ILE A 40 1.95 -15.03 3.54
C ILE A 40 2.01 -13.78 4.41
N ILE A 41 2.53 -13.94 5.63
CA ILE A 41 2.71 -12.83 6.57
C ILE A 41 4.20 -12.55 6.70
N MET A 42 4.56 -11.27 6.52
CA MET A 42 5.92 -10.77 6.65
C MET A 42 6.03 -9.84 7.85
N SER A 43 7.15 -9.89 8.55
CA SER A 43 7.51 -8.89 9.56
C SER A 43 8.94 -8.40 9.37
N ASP A 44 9.17 -7.09 9.55
CA ASP A 44 10.48 -6.48 9.33
C ASP A 44 11.52 -7.05 10.32
N ASP A 45 11.12 -7.25 11.58
CA ASP A 45 11.97 -7.76 12.66
C ASP A 45 12.06 -9.29 12.73
N GLY A 46 11.16 -10.01 12.04
CA GLY A 46 11.06 -11.47 12.09
C GLY A 46 10.35 -12.01 13.34
N SER A 47 9.65 -11.17 14.08
CA SER A 47 8.91 -11.57 15.30
C SER A 47 7.67 -12.39 15.00
N TYR A 48 7.16 -12.33 13.75
CA TYR A 48 6.00 -13.10 13.30
C TYR A 48 6.05 -13.37 11.79
N GLY A 49 5.58 -14.55 11.37
CA GLY A 49 5.60 -14.95 9.97
C GLY A 49 7.03 -15.09 9.43
N GLN A 50 7.27 -14.61 8.23
CA GLN A 50 8.59 -14.59 7.59
C GLN A 50 9.25 -13.23 7.81
N LYS A 51 10.57 -13.22 8.04
CA LYS A 51 11.34 -11.99 8.16
C LYS A 51 11.61 -11.40 6.79
N GLY A 52 11.30 -10.12 6.61
CA GLY A 52 11.62 -9.37 5.40
C GLY A 52 10.46 -8.53 4.88
N VAL A 53 10.54 -8.15 3.61
CA VAL A 53 9.58 -7.28 2.96
C VAL A 53 8.66 -8.05 2.00
N VAL A 54 7.47 -7.54 1.75
CA VAL A 54 6.42 -8.19 0.95
C VAL A 54 6.82 -8.51 -0.50
N THR A 55 7.83 -7.83 -1.04
CA THR A 55 8.35 -8.08 -2.39
C THR A 55 9.12 -9.39 -2.51
N MET A 56 9.70 -9.89 -1.40
CA MET A 56 10.48 -11.14 -1.41
C MET A 56 9.62 -12.34 -1.81
N PRO A 57 8.54 -12.68 -1.08
CA PRO A 57 7.71 -13.83 -1.45
C PRO A 57 6.98 -13.61 -2.79
N LEU A 58 6.67 -12.36 -3.17
CA LEU A 58 6.09 -12.07 -4.48
C LEU A 58 7.07 -12.45 -5.60
N GLU A 59 8.31 -12.00 -5.50
CA GLU A 59 9.34 -12.30 -6.50
C GLU A 59 9.66 -13.80 -6.56
N GLU A 60 9.78 -14.46 -5.40
CA GLU A 60 10.00 -15.91 -5.33
C GLU A 60 8.89 -16.68 -6.03
N LYS A 61 7.63 -16.32 -5.81
CA LYS A 61 6.49 -16.95 -6.48
C LYS A 61 6.50 -16.75 -7.97
N ILE A 62 6.76 -15.54 -8.45
CA ILE A 62 6.85 -15.25 -9.87
C ILE A 62 7.99 -16.07 -10.50
N LYS A 63 9.17 -16.11 -9.87
CA LYS A 63 10.31 -16.92 -10.33
C LYS A 63 10.04 -18.43 -10.31
N ALA A 64 9.23 -18.90 -9.37
CA ALA A 64 8.79 -20.30 -9.30
C ALA A 64 7.71 -20.66 -10.34
N GLY A 65 7.33 -19.72 -11.20
CA GLY A 65 6.36 -19.96 -12.28
C GLY A 65 4.89 -19.73 -11.87
N ALA A 66 4.64 -19.05 -10.75
CA ALA A 66 3.28 -18.63 -10.45
C ALA A 66 2.80 -17.62 -11.50
N ASN A 67 1.69 -17.92 -12.15
CA ASN A 67 1.08 -17.05 -13.13
C ASN A 67 0.01 -16.20 -12.45
N PHE A 68 0.33 -14.94 -12.17
CA PHE A 68 -0.60 -13.96 -11.64
C PHE A 68 -1.16 -13.13 -12.78
N ASP A 69 -2.49 -13.07 -12.90
CA ASP A 69 -3.17 -12.21 -13.87
C ASP A 69 -3.04 -10.73 -13.47
N GLU A 70 -3.07 -10.45 -12.18
CA GLU A 70 -2.98 -9.11 -11.65
C GLU A 70 -2.39 -9.11 -10.23
N VAL A 71 -1.60 -8.10 -9.93
CA VAL A 71 -1.12 -7.78 -8.58
C VAL A 71 -1.76 -6.46 -8.15
N ILE A 72 -2.45 -6.47 -7.01
CA ILE A 72 -3.02 -5.26 -6.40
C ILE A 72 -2.22 -4.94 -5.16
N THR A 73 -1.66 -3.74 -5.08
CA THR A 73 -0.84 -3.31 -3.95
C THR A 73 -1.37 -2.04 -3.29
N ILE A 74 -1.50 -2.09 -1.96
CA ILE A 74 -2.06 -1.03 -1.14
C ILE A 74 -1.17 -0.87 0.09
N GLY A 75 -0.64 0.33 0.32
CA GLY A 75 0.22 0.60 1.47
C GLY A 75 1.13 1.80 1.27
N PRO A 76 2.26 1.88 1.98
CA PRO A 76 3.22 2.97 1.82
C PRO A 76 3.71 3.11 0.38
N LEU A 77 3.86 4.37 -0.09
CA LEU A 77 4.30 4.67 -1.47
C LEU A 77 5.59 3.94 -1.85
N ILE A 78 6.54 3.87 -0.91
CA ILE A 78 7.82 3.19 -1.14
C ILE A 78 7.62 1.67 -1.36
N MET A 79 6.71 1.05 -0.61
CA MET A 79 6.36 -0.37 -0.78
C MET A 79 5.74 -0.60 -2.16
N MET A 80 4.74 0.20 -2.54
CA MET A 80 4.08 0.10 -3.84
C MET A 80 5.07 0.28 -4.99
N LYS A 81 5.99 1.26 -4.90
CA LYS A 81 7.09 1.46 -5.87
C LYS A 81 7.93 0.19 -6.04
N PHE A 82 8.32 -0.45 -4.93
CA PHE A 82 9.12 -1.67 -5.00
C PHE A 82 8.33 -2.87 -5.52
N VAL A 83 7.05 -3.01 -5.19
CA VAL A 83 6.18 -4.03 -5.78
C VAL A 83 6.12 -3.86 -7.30
N VAL A 84 5.86 -2.66 -7.79
CA VAL A 84 5.85 -2.35 -9.23
C VAL A 84 7.21 -2.66 -9.87
N LYS A 85 8.32 -2.29 -9.22
CA LYS A 85 9.67 -2.62 -9.71
C LYS A 85 9.90 -4.13 -9.81
N THR A 86 9.32 -4.91 -8.90
CA THR A 86 9.42 -6.38 -8.89
C THR A 86 8.58 -7.01 -10.00
N THR A 87 7.36 -6.52 -10.25
CA THR A 87 6.43 -7.10 -11.24
C THR A 87 6.71 -6.70 -12.68
N LYS A 88 7.26 -5.48 -12.88
CA LYS A 88 7.49 -4.90 -14.21
C LYS A 88 8.36 -5.76 -15.15
N PRO A 89 9.49 -6.37 -14.70
CA PRO A 89 10.32 -7.24 -15.56
C PRO A 89 9.58 -8.47 -16.07
N TYR A 90 8.56 -8.90 -15.35
CA TYR A 90 7.75 -10.08 -15.69
C TYR A 90 6.44 -9.70 -16.41
N ASN A 91 6.24 -8.40 -16.65
CA ASN A 91 5.04 -7.86 -17.29
C ASN A 91 3.73 -8.30 -16.60
N VAL A 92 3.75 -8.46 -15.28
CA VAL A 92 2.55 -8.78 -14.49
C VAL A 92 1.81 -7.48 -14.20
N LYS A 93 0.57 -7.37 -14.70
CA LYS A 93 -0.30 -6.22 -14.48
C LYS A 93 -0.33 -5.86 -12.99
N THR A 94 -0.05 -4.61 -12.66
CA THR A 94 0.06 -4.17 -11.26
C THR A 94 -0.76 -2.92 -11.03
N VAL A 95 -1.80 -3.05 -10.22
CA VAL A 95 -2.64 -1.94 -9.79
C VAL A 95 -2.13 -1.44 -8.42
N VAL A 96 -1.99 -0.14 -8.31
CA VAL A 96 -1.58 0.54 -7.08
C VAL A 96 -2.71 1.42 -6.58
N SER A 97 -3.05 1.29 -5.30
CA SER A 97 -4.05 2.15 -4.66
C SER A 97 -3.36 3.32 -3.98
N MET A 98 -3.38 4.47 -4.64
CA MET A 98 -2.65 5.67 -4.22
C MET A 98 -3.33 6.34 -3.04
N ASN A 99 -2.53 6.79 -2.08
CA ASN A 99 -2.97 7.35 -0.81
C ASN A 99 -2.44 8.77 -0.52
N PRO A 100 -2.49 9.72 -1.47
CA PRO A 100 -2.13 11.10 -1.19
C PRO A 100 -3.13 11.75 -0.23
N ILE A 101 -2.74 12.88 0.35
CA ILE A 101 -3.66 13.69 1.17
C ILE A 101 -4.82 14.16 0.28
N MET A 102 -6.05 13.85 0.70
CA MET A 102 -7.28 14.29 0.04
C MET A 102 -8.01 15.28 0.95
N VAL A 103 -8.13 16.53 0.51
CA VAL A 103 -8.73 17.61 1.30
C VAL A 103 -10.23 17.72 1.05
N ASP A 104 -10.65 17.92 -0.21
CA ASP A 104 -12.07 18.09 -0.54
C ASP A 104 -12.71 16.87 -1.23
N GLY A 105 -11.92 16.02 -1.89
CA GLY A 105 -12.42 14.83 -2.58
C GLY A 105 -13.17 15.08 -3.89
N THR A 106 -13.23 16.31 -4.38
CA THR A 106 -14.02 16.69 -5.57
C THR A 106 -13.17 16.95 -6.82
N GLY A 107 -11.83 16.89 -6.69
CA GLY A 107 -10.90 17.22 -7.77
C GLY A 107 -10.61 18.72 -7.92
N MET A 108 -11.21 19.58 -7.10
CA MET A 108 -11.05 21.04 -7.24
C MET A 108 -9.79 21.58 -6.56
N CYS A 109 -9.43 21.08 -5.38
CA CYS A 109 -8.33 21.63 -4.60
C CYS A 109 -6.94 21.23 -5.11
N GLY A 110 -6.83 20.16 -5.91
CA GLY A 110 -5.57 19.65 -6.45
C GLY A 110 -4.60 19.06 -5.41
N GLY A 111 -5.03 18.88 -4.16
CA GLY A 111 -4.21 18.31 -3.08
C GLY A 111 -3.69 16.91 -3.39
N CYS A 112 -4.54 16.09 -3.95
CA CYS A 112 -4.25 14.67 -4.27
C CYS A 112 -3.73 14.45 -5.71
N ARG A 113 -3.22 15.49 -6.38
CA ARG A 113 -2.68 15.33 -7.74
C ARG A 113 -1.41 14.48 -7.75
N LEU A 114 -1.26 13.70 -8.81
CA LEU A 114 -0.09 12.90 -9.13
C LEU A 114 0.04 12.76 -10.65
N THR A 115 1.20 12.35 -11.11
CA THR A 115 1.44 12.09 -12.55
C THR A 115 1.28 10.60 -12.84
N VAL A 116 0.41 10.26 -13.80
CA VAL A 116 0.16 8.92 -14.33
C VAL A 116 0.20 8.96 -15.84
N GLY A 117 1.07 8.17 -16.49
CA GLY A 117 1.24 8.16 -17.92
C GLY A 117 1.62 9.54 -18.48
N GLY A 118 2.42 10.32 -17.75
CA GLY A 118 2.82 11.68 -18.12
C GLY A 118 1.71 12.73 -18.03
N LYS A 119 0.53 12.39 -17.47
CA LYS A 119 -0.60 13.31 -17.31
C LYS A 119 -0.91 13.52 -15.82
N THR A 120 -1.29 14.74 -15.49
CA THR A 120 -1.79 15.05 -14.14
C THR A 120 -3.14 14.36 -13.92
N LYS A 121 -3.26 13.62 -12.83
CA LYS A 121 -4.45 12.95 -12.33
C LYS A 121 -4.75 13.37 -10.91
N PHE A 122 -6.00 13.22 -10.48
CA PHE A 122 -6.44 13.49 -9.11
C PHE A 122 -6.93 12.19 -8.49
N ALA A 123 -6.24 11.67 -7.48
CA ALA A 123 -6.57 10.37 -6.88
C ALA A 123 -8.01 10.28 -6.35
N CYS A 124 -8.60 11.40 -5.93
CA CYS A 124 -9.97 11.43 -5.40
C CYS A 124 -11.07 11.25 -6.46
N VAL A 125 -10.80 11.56 -7.74
CA VAL A 125 -11.80 11.49 -8.82
C VAL A 125 -11.39 10.61 -9.98
N ASP A 126 -10.07 10.51 -10.30
CA ASP A 126 -9.53 9.66 -11.36
C ASP A 126 -9.13 8.27 -10.84
N GLY A 127 -8.91 8.13 -9.52
CA GLY A 127 -8.43 6.92 -8.84
C GLY A 127 -9.35 6.51 -7.70
N PRO A 128 -8.82 6.01 -6.58
CA PRO A 128 -7.39 5.99 -6.19
C PRO A 128 -6.54 4.94 -6.88
N ASP A 129 -7.14 4.01 -7.61
CA ASP A 129 -6.46 2.87 -8.22
C ASP A 129 -5.95 3.23 -9.63
N PHE A 130 -4.66 2.99 -9.86
CA PHE A 130 -3.99 3.32 -11.12
C PHE A 130 -3.10 2.16 -11.58
N ASP A 131 -2.78 2.14 -12.88
CA ASP A 131 -1.73 1.27 -13.40
C ASP A 131 -0.38 1.68 -12.79
N GLY A 132 0.20 0.78 -12.00
CA GLY A 132 1.45 1.04 -11.30
C GLY A 132 2.63 1.30 -12.23
N PHE A 133 2.58 0.82 -13.49
CA PHE A 133 3.65 1.03 -14.45
C PHE A 133 3.70 2.47 -14.99
N GLU A 134 2.60 3.20 -14.84
CA GLU A 134 2.46 4.57 -15.33
C GLU A 134 2.59 5.64 -14.22
N VAL A 135 2.55 5.24 -12.94
CA VAL A 135 2.64 6.19 -11.82
C VAL A 135 4.06 6.72 -11.62
N ASP A 136 4.21 8.04 -11.52
CA ASP A 136 5.43 8.69 -11.06
C ASP A 136 5.51 8.66 -9.52
N PHE A 137 6.14 7.61 -9.01
CA PHE A 137 6.31 7.45 -7.56
C PHE A 137 7.27 8.45 -6.94
N ASP A 138 8.25 8.95 -7.70
CA ASP A 138 9.24 9.89 -7.17
C ASP A 138 8.59 11.25 -6.93
N GLU A 139 7.76 11.73 -7.88
CA GLU A 139 6.92 12.90 -7.67
C GLU A 139 5.97 12.68 -6.49
N ALA A 140 5.23 11.58 -6.46
CA ALA A 140 4.27 11.29 -5.39
C ALA A 140 4.91 11.28 -4.00
N MET A 141 6.08 10.65 -3.86
CA MET A 141 6.84 10.65 -2.61
C MET A 141 7.33 12.04 -2.22
N HIS A 142 7.84 12.83 -3.19
CA HIS A 142 8.28 14.20 -2.94
C HIS A 142 7.10 15.06 -2.45
N ARG A 143 5.94 14.96 -3.09
CA ARG A 143 4.73 15.67 -2.66
C ARG A 143 4.27 15.25 -1.26
N GLY A 144 4.41 13.98 -0.89
CA GLY A 144 4.11 13.47 0.44
C GLY A 144 4.97 14.04 1.57
N THR A 145 6.04 14.81 1.26
CA THR A 145 6.86 15.48 2.28
C THR A 145 6.37 16.89 2.64
N MET A 146 5.43 17.43 1.88
CA MET A 146 5.03 18.85 1.94
C MET A 146 4.57 19.33 3.33
N TYR A 147 3.97 18.46 4.11
CA TYR A 147 3.40 18.80 5.43
C TYR A 147 4.16 18.18 6.61
N ARG A 148 5.30 17.53 6.39
CA ARG A 148 6.04 16.80 7.43
C ARG A 148 6.37 17.63 8.66
N ASP A 149 6.82 18.85 8.46
CA ASP A 149 7.21 19.73 9.58
C ASP A 149 5.99 20.14 10.39
N PHE A 150 4.86 20.40 9.73
CA PHE A 150 3.59 20.69 10.42
C PHE A 150 3.04 19.48 11.17
N GLU A 151 3.14 18.29 10.59
CA GLU A 151 2.73 17.03 11.21
C GLU A 151 3.59 16.71 12.45
N ALA A 152 4.90 16.93 12.36
CA ALA A 152 5.81 16.74 13.49
C ALA A 152 5.44 17.69 14.63
N HIS A 153 5.23 18.97 14.33
CA HIS A 153 4.83 19.97 15.34
C HIS A 153 3.47 19.64 15.97
N ALA A 154 2.49 19.20 15.17
CA ALA A 154 1.18 18.81 15.68
C ALA A 154 1.27 17.61 16.64
N ARG A 155 2.07 16.59 16.32
CA ARG A 155 2.30 15.44 17.21
C ARG A 155 2.92 15.85 18.53
N GLU A 156 3.91 16.75 18.54
CA GLU A 156 4.53 17.27 19.76
C GLU A 156 3.52 18.04 20.62
N ALA A 157 2.63 18.82 20.00
CA ALA A 157 1.59 19.56 20.70
C ALA A 157 0.55 18.63 21.35
N GLU A 158 0.08 17.58 20.65
CA GLU A 158 -0.84 16.58 21.20
C GLU A 158 -0.22 15.80 22.36
N CYS A 159 1.03 15.36 22.24
CA CYS A 159 1.73 14.67 23.32
C CYS A 159 1.84 15.54 24.58
N ASN A 160 1.89 16.86 24.46
CA ASN A 160 1.92 17.77 25.59
C ASN A 160 0.55 17.95 26.26
N LEU A 161 -0.55 17.79 25.53
CA LEU A 161 -1.90 17.80 26.09
C LEU A 161 -2.17 16.57 26.97
N LEU A 162 -1.77 15.39 26.51
CA LEU A 162 -1.91 14.13 27.26
C LEU A 162 -1.03 14.08 28.52
N LYS A 163 0.06 14.83 28.56
CA LYS A 163 0.94 14.92 29.75
C LYS A 163 0.38 15.81 30.88
N LYS A 164 -0.64 16.61 30.63
CA LYS A 164 -1.26 17.52 31.62
C LYS A 164 -2.41 16.87 32.39
N GLU A 165 -2.84 15.68 32.07
CA GLU A 165 -3.93 14.97 32.77
C GLU A 165 -3.42 13.99 33.84
N VAL A 166 -2.13 14.03 34.20
CA VAL A 166 -1.50 13.15 35.21
C VAL A 166 -0.96 13.92 36.42
N GLU A 167 -1.52 15.09 36.77
CA GLU A 167 -1.35 15.75 38.06
C GLU A 167 -2.72 15.73 38.83
#